data_25517d70a86f96c2159a84ccdad11dff
#
_entry.id   25517d70a86f96c2159a84ccdad11dff
#
_cell.length_a   1.000
_cell.length_b   1.000
_cell.length_c   1.000
_cell.angle_alpha   90.00
_cell.angle_beta   90.00
_cell.angle_gamma   90.00
#
_symmetry.space_group_name_H-M   'P 1'
#
loop_
_entity.id
_entity.type
_entity.pdbx_description
1 polymer ?
#
loop_
_entity_poly.entity_id
_entity_poly.type
_entity_poly.pdbx_seq_one_letter_code
_entity_poly.pdbx_strand_id
1 'polypeptide(L)'
;MEQIISDFQADKVDLMVGVATPVAMRMQSATEGSDTPVVFSAVSDPVGSGLVDSLDAPGANITGTSDYLDTSSIMKLIQAQNPDVKKIGLLYDVGQDSSTTAIQEAKDYLDKEGIEYVERTGTTTDEVQLAADALIADGVDAVFTPTDNTIMTAELSIYEKFIDAGIPHYTGADSFALNGAFVGYGVDYANLGQKTADMIADILIDNADPSKTAVETFDNGTATVNTETCKACLLYTSP
;
A
#
# COMPACT_ATOMS: atom_id res chain seq x y z
N MET A 1 -19.54 -0.71 -4.30
CA MET A 1 -18.71 0.33 -4.91
C MET A 1 -19.31 0.86 -6.21
N GLU A 2 -19.66 0.02 -7.18
CA GLU A 2 -20.24 0.43 -8.48
C GLU A 2 -21.53 1.25 -8.33
N GLN A 3 -22.41 0.89 -7.39
CA GLN A 3 -23.62 1.65 -7.12
C GLN A 3 -23.32 3.08 -6.69
N ILE A 4 -22.33 3.28 -5.81
CA ILE A 4 -21.95 4.62 -5.33
C ILE A 4 -21.45 5.49 -6.50
N ILE A 5 -20.62 4.91 -7.37
CA ILE A 5 -20.10 5.62 -8.55
C ILE A 5 -21.25 5.98 -9.51
N SER A 6 -22.18 5.03 -9.73
CA SER A 6 -23.38 5.28 -10.53
C SER A 6 -24.28 6.37 -9.95
N ASP A 7 -24.40 6.43 -8.63
CA ASP A 7 -25.15 7.48 -7.93
C ASP A 7 -24.46 8.85 -8.14
N PHE A 8 -23.13 8.93 -8.02
CA PHE A 8 -22.36 10.14 -8.31
C PHE A 8 -22.57 10.63 -9.74
N GLN A 9 -22.58 9.71 -10.73
CA GLN A 9 -22.86 10.06 -12.13
C GLN A 9 -24.30 10.58 -12.31
N ALA A 10 -25.28 9.95 -11.65
CA ALA A 10 -26.69 10.36 -11.69
C ALA A 10 -26.91 11.75 -11.06
N ASP A 11 -26.20 12.02 -9.95
CA ASP A 11 -26.23 13.28 -9.22
C ASP A 11 -25.42 14.39 -9.93
N LYS A 12 -24.63 14.04 -10.96
CA LYS A 12 -23.78 14.94 -11.73
C LYS A 12 -22.84 15.73 -10.82
N VAL A 13 -22.11 15.01 -9.97
CA VAL A 13 -21.12 15.64 -9.11
C VAL A 13 -20.03 16.34 -9.93
N ASP A 14 -19.51 17.45 -9.41
CA ASP A 14 -18.50 18.27 -10.10
C ASP A 14 -17.13 17.60 -10.14
N LEU A 15 -16.85 16.64 -9.25
CA LEU A 15 -15.59 15.89 -9.13
C LEU A 15 -15.83 14.62 -8.33
N MET A 16 -15.08 13.55 -8.63
CA MET A 16 -15.07 12.32 -7.83
C MET A 16 -13.74 12.14 -7.12
N VAL A 17 -13.77 11.68 -5.86
CA VAL A 17 -12.57 11.34 -5.09
C VAL A 17 -12.53 9.84 -4.84
N GLY A 18 -11.47 9.19 -5.35
CA GLY A 18 -11.23 7.75 -5.18
C GLY A 18 -10.08 7.47 -4.23
N VAL A 19 -10.35 6.84 -3.08
CA VAL A 19 -9.30 6.42 -2.13
C VAL A 19 -8.87 5.00 -2.42
N ALA A 20 -7.58 4.80 -2.56
CA ALA A 20 -6.87 3.57 -2.96
C ALA A 20 -7.05 3.17 -4.44
N THR A 21 -6.09 2.41 -4.95
CA THR A 21 -6.00 2.01 -6.37
C THR A 21 -7.28 1.37 -6.92
N PRO A 22 -7.92 0.39 -6.25
CA PRO A 22 -9.11 -0.26 -6.81
C PRO A 22 -10.31 0.68 -7.00
N VAL A 23 -10.43 1.69 -6.15
CA VAL A 23 -11.50 2.69 -6.25
C VAL A 23 -11.22 3.68 -7.39
N ALA A 24 -9.98 4.18 -7.44
CA ALA A 24 -9.52 5.10 -8.47
C ALA A 24 -9.71 4.52 -9.88
N MET A 25 -9.30 3.26 -10.11
CA MET A 25 -9.48 2.57 -11.38
C MET A 25 -10.94 2.43 -11.81
N ARG A 26 -11.84 2.14 -10.87
CA ARG A 26 -13.28 2.06 -11.17
C ARG A 26 -13.87 3.42 -11.50
N MET A 27 -13.46 4.48 -10.79
CA MET A 27 -13.89 5.84 -11.09
C MET A 27 -13.37 6.31 -12.44
N GLN A 28 -12.09 6.05 -12.77
CA GLN A 28 -11.53 6.33 -14.08
C GLN A 28 -12.36 5.67 -15.19
N SER A 29 -12.61 4.36 -15.08
CA SER A 29 -13.41 3.64 -16.07
C SER A 29 -14.84 4.18 -16.19
N ALA A 30 -15.46 4.58 -15.08
CA ALA A 30 -16.79 5.13 -15.08
C ALA A 30 -16.88 6.55 -15.65
N THR A 31 -15.80 7.31 -15.59
CA THR A 31 -15.73 8.70 -16.11
C THR A 31 -15.12 8.78 -17.51
N GLU A 32 -14.79 7.65 -18.13
CA GLU A 32 -14.25 7.60 -19.49
C GLU A 32 -15.21 8.30 -20.48
N GLY A 33 -14.69 9.29 -21.19
CA GLY A 33 -15.47 10.10 -22.12
C GLY A 33 -16.40 11.14 -21.48
N SER A 34 -16.30 11.35 -20.16
CA SER A 34 -16.98 12.45 -19.46
C SER A 34 -15.99 13.57 -19.10
N ASP A 35 -16.55 14.76 -18.78
CA ASP A 35 -15.77 15.90 -18.31
C ASP A 35 -15.60 15.91 -16.78
N THR A 36 -16.16 14.90 -16.05
CA THR A 36 -16.09 14.84 -14.59
C THR A 36 -14.69 14.44 -14.16
N PRO A 37 -13.92 15.31 -13.50
CA PRO A 37 -12.57 14.99 -13.06
C PRO A 37 -12.58 13.97 -11.91
N VAL A 38 -11.50 13.18 -11.86
CA VAL A 38 -11.24 12.26 -10.75
C VAL A 38 -9.96 12.68 -10.03
N VAL A 39 -10.02 12.77 -8.72
CA VAL A 39 -8.83 12.92 -7.87
C VAL A 39 -8.67 11.65 -7.04
N PHE A 40 -7.58 10.93 -7.25
CA PHE A 40 -7.28 9.78 -6.40
C PHE A 40 -6.48 10.19 -5.17
N SER A 41 -6.63 9.41 -4.10
CA SER A 41 -5.88 9.57 -2.85
C SER A 41 -5.28 8.23 -2.45
N ALA A 42 -4.02 8.23 -2.06
CA ALA A 42 -3.31 7.02 -1.62
C ALA A 42 -3.32 5.89 -2.68
N VAL A 43 -2.80 6.17 -3.85
CA VAL A 43 -2.54 5.18 -4.90
C VAL A 43 -1.05 4.89 -4.96
N SER A 44 -0.64 3.64 -4.75
CA SER A 44 0.78 3.29 -4.62
C SER A 44 1.54 3.36 -5.95
N ASP A 45 0.93 2.91 -7.05
CA ASP A 45 1.54 2.96 -8.38
C ASP A 45 0.54 3.48 -9.43
N PRO A 46 0.38 4.82 -9.55
CA PRO A 46 -0.58 5.39 -10.50
C PRO A 46 -0.23 5.12 -11.98
N VAL A 47 1.06 5.00 -12.29
CA VAL A 47 1.52 4.71 -13.67
C VAL A 47 1.36 3.23 -13.99
N GLY A 48 1.85 2.35 -13.12
CA GLY A 48 1.77 0.90 -13.31
C GLY A 48 0.34 0.38 -13.33
N SER A 49 -0.58 1.01 -12.57
CA SER A 49 -2.02 0.70 -12.61
C SER A 49 -2.77 1.30 -13.81
N GLY A 50 -2.08 2.08 -14.67
CA GLY A 50 -2.67 2.69 -15.86
C GLY A 50 -3.63 3.85 -15.57
N LEU A 51 -3.56 4.45 -14.39
CA LEU A 51 -4.38 5.61 -14.03
C LEU A 51 -3.88 6.90 -14.71
N VAL A 52 -2.56 7.02 -14.86
CA VAL A 52 -1.92 8.21 -15.46
C VAL A 52 -0.80 7.76 -16.40
N ASP A 53 -0.51 8.59 -17.41
CA ASP A 53 0.59 8.34 -18.36
C ASP A 53 1.97 8.51 -17.68
N SER A 54 2.08 9.52 -16.81
CA SER A 54 3.26 9.79 -15.99
C SER A 54 2.88 10.58 -14.75
N LEU A 55 3.76 10.63 -13.74
CA LEU A 55 3.52 11.40 -12.52
C LEU A 55 3.51 12.92 -12.80
N ASP A 56 4.37 13.41 -13.71
CA ASP A 56 4.46 14.83 -14.04
C ASP A 56 3.34 15.32 -14.96
N ALA A 57 2.80 14.44 -15.80
CA ALA A 57 1.76 14.75 -16.78
C ALA A 57 0.78 13.56 -16.87
N PRO A 58 -0.29 13.57 -16.08
CA PRO A 58 -1.27 12.47 -16.03
C PRO A 58 -1.90 12.10 -17.37
N GLY A 59 -2.12 13.07 -18.27
CA GLY A 59 -2.58 12.83 -19.64
C GLY A 59 -4.09 12.61 -19.79
N ALA A 60 -4.79 12.29 -18.72
CA ALA A 60 -6.24 12.06 -18.69
C ALA A 60 -6.93 12.96 -17.67
N ASN A 61 -8.28 12.90 -17.59
CA ASN A 61 -9.08 13.69 -16.63
C ASN A 61 -8.99 13.14 -15.20
N ILE A 62 -7.78 12.74 -14.77
CA ILE A 62 -7.50 12.14 -13.47
C ILE A 62 -6.11 12.54 -12.98
N THR A 63 -5.99 12.87 -11.71
CA THR A 63 -4.73 13.11 -11.00
C THR A 63 -4.93 12.77 -9.52
N GLY A 64 -3.94 12.98 -8.65
CA GLY A 64 -4.09 12.74 -7.22
C GLY A 64 -2.79 12.62 -6.46
N THR A 65 -2.83 11.91 -5.34
CA THR A 65 -1.70 11.70 -4.43
C THR A 65 -1.29 10.24 -4.36
N SER A 66 0.02 9.98 -4.46
CA SER A 66 0.59 8.64 -4.33
C SER A 66 1.11 8.41 -2.92
N ASP A 67 0.85 7.20 -2.38
CA ASP A 67 1.44 6.73 -1.12
C ASP A 67 2.63 5.79 -1.34
N TYR A 68 3.19 5.77 -2.55
CA TYR A 68 4.38 4.98 -2.85
C TYR A 68 5.56 5.37 -1.95
N LEU A 69 6.22 4.37 -1.44
CA LEU A 69 7.51 4.49 -0.76
C LEU A 69 8.47 3.42 -1.28
N ASP A 70 9.76 3.78 -1.30
CA ASP A 70 10.82 2.85 -1.68
C ASP A 70 10.82 1.60 -0.80
N THR A 71 10.41 0.47 -1.38
CA THR A 71 10.36 -0.84 -0.73
C THR A 71 11.73 -1.26 -0.17
N SER A 72 12.84 -0.80 -0.77
CA SER A 72 14.18 -1.09 -0.28
C SER A 72 14.42 -0.55 1.13
N SER A 73 13.71 0.50 1.53
CA SER A 73 13.78 1.06 2.89
C SER A 73 13.20 0.09 3.92
N ILE A 74 12.12 -0.62 3.58
CA ILE A 74 11.53 -1.64 4.46
C ILE A 74 12.46 -2.86 4.54
N MET A 75 13.04 -3.29 3.43
CA MET A 75 14.00 -4.40 3.41
C MET A 75 15.24 -4.08 4.27
N LYS A 76 15.74 -2.84 4.22
CA LYS A 76 16.81 -2.38 5.10
C LYS A 76 16.43 -2.37 6.58
N LEU A 77 15.17 -2.04 6.92
CA LEU A 77 14.67 -2.14 8.30
C LEU A 77 14.68 -3.59 8.80
N ILE A 78 14.26 -4.55 7.96
CA ILE A 78 14.32 -5.98 8.29
C ILE A 78 15.76 -6.40 8.60
N GLN A 79 16.70 -6.06 7.72
CA GLN A 79 18.12 -6.40 7.91
C GLN A 79 18.75 -5.68 9.13
N ALA A 80 18.37 -4.43 9.39
CA ALA A 80 18.87 -3.68 10.54
C ALA A 80 18.36 -4.30 11.86
N GLN A 81 17.13 -4.81 11.89
CA GLN A 81 16.55 -5.49 13.06
C GLN A 81 17.10 -6.91 13.22
N ASN A 82 17.26 -7.64 12.13
CA ASN A 82 17.83 -8.99 12.10
C ASN A 82 18.95 -9.07 11.04
N PRO A 83 20.22 -8.78 11.42
CA PRO A 83 21.35 -8.87 10.48
C PRO A 83 21.62 -10.29 9.95
N ASP A 84 21.11 -11.31 10.62
CA ASP A 84 21.29 -12.73 10.26
C ASP A 84 20.07 -13.28 9.48
N VAL A 85 19.14 -12.42 9.02
CA VAL A 85 17.97 -12.81 8.23
C VAL A 85 18.39 -13.59 6.98
N LYS A 86 17.77 -14.75 6.77
CA LYS A 86 18.09 -15.66 5.65
C LYS A 86 16.92 -15.88 4.72
N LYS A 87 15.69 -15.81 5.24
CA LYS A 87 14.49 -16.11 4.46
C LYS A 87 13.35 -15.18 4.83
N ILE A 88 12.79 -14.49 3.84
CA ILE A 88 11.66 -13.56 4.01
C ILE A 88 10.43 -14.12 3.31
N GLY A 89 9.29 -14.09 3.99
CA GLY A 89 7.97 -14.36 3.42
C GLY A 89 7.41 -13.12 2.75
N LEU A 90 6.97 -13.22 1.50
CA LEU A 90 6.25 -12.17 0.80
C LEU A 90 4.76 -12.54 0.79
N LEU A 91 3.94 -11.78 1.52
CA LEU A 91 2.50 -12.00 1.66
C LEU A 91 1.73 -10.89 0.97
N TYR A 92 0.96 -11.23 -0.06
CA TYR A 92 0.22 -10.24 -0.84
C TYR A 92 -0.95 -10.86 -1.62
N ASP A 93 -1.81 -10.01 -2.17
CA ASP A 93 -2.87 -10.39 -3.12
C ASP A 93 -2.40 -10.11 -4.55
N VAL A 94 -2.32 -11.16 -5.37
CA VAL A 94 -1.93 -11.05 -6.80
C VAL A 94 -2.92 -10.25 -7.63
N GLY A 95 -4.13 -10.03 -7.15
CA GLY A 95 -5.17 -9.22 -7.78
C GLY A 95 -5.10 -7.74 -7.41
N GLN A 96 -4.15 -7.33 -6.57
CA GLN A 96 -3.94 -5.93 -6.17
C GLN A 96 -2.81 -5.29 -6.99
N ASP A 97 -3.16 -4.40 -7.92
CA ASP A 97 -2.16 -3.67 -8.71
C ASP A 97 -1.19 -2.88 -7.82
N SER A 98 -1.67 -2.38 -6.67
CA SER A 98 -0.85 -1.68 -5.67
C SER A 98 0.30 -2.53 -5.10
N SER A 99 0.22 -3.85 -5.16
CA SER A 99 1.23 -4.76 -4.60
C SER A 99 2.31 -5.15 -5.62
N THR A 100 2.03 -5.08 -6.92
CA THR A 100 2.87 -5.65 -7.97
C THR A 100 4.28 -5.06 -7.99
N THR A 101 4.39 -3.74 -8.07
CA THR A 101 5.68 -3.03 -8.13
C THR A 101 6.47 -3.24 -6.84
N ALA A 102 5.86 -3.08 -5.68
CA ALA A 102 6.53 -3.24 -4.39
C ALA A 102 7.04 -4.67 -4.15
N ILE A 103 6.28 -5.69 -4.57
CA ILE A 103 6.74 -7.10 -4.49
C ILE A 103 7.91 -7.34 -5.43
N GLN A 104 7.90 -6.80 -6.66
CA GLN A 104 9.03 -6.94 -7.56
C GLN A 104 10.28 -6.24 -7.02
N GLU A 105 10.16 -5.04 -6.48
CA GLU A 105 11.26 -4.31 -5.83
C GLU A 105 11.82 -5.09 -4.62
N ALA A 106 10.94 -5.71 -3.81
CA ALA A 106 11.39 -6.57 -2.71
C ALA A 106 12.21 -7.75 -3.22
N LYS A 107 11.75 -8.45 -4.27
CA LYS A 107 12.48 -9.56 -4.88
C LYS A 107 13.84 -9.11 -5.43
N ASP A 108 13.86 -8.01 -6.19
CA ASP A 108 15.09 -7.48 -6.77
C ASP A 108 16.12 -7.13 -5.69
N TYR A 109 15.65 -6.57 -4.56
CA TYR A 109 16.49 -6.30 -3.41
C TYR A 109 17.02 -7.58 -2.77
N LEU A 110 16.14 -8.55 -2.50
CA LEU A 110 16.50 -9.81 -1.83
C LEU A 110 17.45 -10.65 -2.68
N ASP A 111 17.23 -10.72 -4.00
CA ASP A 111 18.12 -11.38 -4.96
C ASP A 111 19.53 -10.75 -4.94
N LYS A 112 19.60 -9.42 -4.92
CA LYS A 112 20.86 -8.67 -4.84
C LYS A 112 21.63 -8.93 -3.55
N GLU A 113 20.91 -9.00 -2.42
CA GLU A 113 21.53 -9.25 -1.11
C GLU A 113 21.74 -10.75 -0.82
N GLY A 114 21.27 -11.65 -1.69
CA GLY A 114 21.41 -13.09 -1.52
C GLY A 114 20.56 -13.67 -0.39
N ILE A 115 19.41 -13.05 -0.11
CA ILE A 115 18.45 -13.47 0.91
C ILE A 115 17.36 -14.30 0.23
N GLU A 116 17.08 -15.49 0.75
CA GLU A 116 15.99 -16.33 0.25
C GLU A 116 14.62 -15.70 0.51
N TYR A 117 13.67 -15.95 -0.38
CA TYR A 117 12.27 -15.57 -0.14
C TYR A 117 11.30 -16.64 -0.59
N VAL A 118 10.13 -16.64 0.01
CA VAL A 118 9.00 -17.46 -0.42
C VAL A 118 7.76 -16.59 -0.53
N GLU A 119 6.99 -16.80 -1.60
CA GLU A 119 5.76 -16.06 -1.85
C GLU A 119 4.55 -16.88 -1.40
N ARG A 120 3.62 -16.25 -0.68
CA ARG A 120 2.31 -16.79 -0.39
C ARG A 120 1.27 -15.71 -0.64
N THR A 121 0.19 -16.09 -1.30
CA THR A 121 -0.81 -15.13 -1.77
C THR A 121 -2.19 -15.54 -1.31
N GLY A 122 -3.08 -14.56 -1.16
CA GLY A 122 -4.48 -14.79 -0.85
C GLY A 122 -5.33 -13.62 -1.33
N THR A 123 -6.48 -13.91 -1.92
CA THR A 123 -7.43 -12.92 -2.46
C THR A 123 -8.65 -12.75 -1.55
N THR A 124 -8.75 -13.58 -0.52
CA THR A 124 -9.78 -13.54 0.51
C THR A 124 -9.16 -13.67 1.90
N THR A 125 -9.86 -13.24 2.94
CA THR A 125 -9.37 -13.37 4.33
C THR A 125 -9.01 -14.82 4.68
N ASP A 126 -9.80 -15.81 4.25
CA ASP A 126 -9.52 -17.22 4.54
C ASP A 126 -8.25 -17.70 3.83
N GLU A 127 -8.04 -17.30 2.57
CA GLU A 127 -6.80 -17.62 1.83
C GLU A 127 -5.58 -16.95 2.45
N VAL A 128 -5.70 -15.70 2.91
CA VAL A 128 -4.63 -14.97 3.61
C VAL A 128 -4.25 -15.68 4.91
N GLN A 129 -5.23 -16.19 5.67
CA GLN A 129 -4.94 -16.97 6.87
C GLN A 129 -4.17 -18.25 6.55
N LEU A 130 -4.54 -18.97 5.48
CA LEU A 130 -3.83 -20.15 5.02
C LEU A 130 -2.42 -19.82 4.51
N ALA A 131 -2.27 -18.69 3.83
CA ALA A 131 -0.98 -18.19 3.38
C ALA A 131 -0.05 -17.84 4.55
N ALA A 132 -0.58 -17.22 5.61
CA ALA A 132 0.16 -16.96 6.84
C ALA A 132 0.61 -18.24 7.52
N ASP A 133 -0.27 -19.24 7.67
CA ASP A 133 0.07 -20.57 8.22
C ASP A 133 1.17 -21.26 7.40
N ALA A 134 1.11 -21.13 6.07
CA ALA A 134 2.13 -21.68 5.18
C ALA A 134 3.50 -21.00 5.35
N LEU A 135 3.54 -19.66 5.49
CA LEU A 135 4.77 -18.91 5.75
C LEU A 135 5.41 -19.32 7.08
N ILE A 136 4.60 -19.53 8.13
CA ILE A 136 5.07 -20.03 9.42
C ILE A 136 5.68 -21.42 9.25
N ALA A 137 5.01 -22.32 8.52
CA ALA A 137 5.50 -23.66 8.26
C ALA A 137 6.78 -23.70 7.40
N ASP A 138 6.94 -22.73 6.48
CA ASP A 138 8.14 -22.55 5.66
C ASP A 138 9.36 -22.07 6.48
N GLY A 139 9.14 -21.62 7.72
CA GLY A 139 10.18 -21.17 8.64
C GLY A 139 10.87 -19.90 8.16
N VAL A 140 10.08 -18.89 7.79
CA VAL A 140 10.61 -17.57 7.42
C VAL A 140 11.06 -16.79 8.67
N ASP A 141 12.07 -15.94 8.51
CA ASP A 141 12.62 -15.13 9.60
C ASP A 141 11.84 -13.82 9.78
N ALA A 142 11.13 -13.38 8.75
CA ALA A 142 10.26 -12.19 8.74
C ALA A 142 9.22 -12.31 7.61
N VAL A 143 8.14 -11.57 7.73
CA VAL A 143 7.14 -11.41 6.66
C VAL A 143 7.10 -9.97 6.20
N PHE A 144 7.01 -9.76 4.89
CA PHE A 144 6.75 -8.46 4.26
C PHE A 144 5.43 -8.48 3.51
N THR A 145 4.64 -7.42 3.73
CA THR A 145 3.42 -7.09 2.98
C THR A 145 3.49 -5.64 2.50
N PRO A 146 3.29 -5.35 1.21
CA PRO A 146 3.19 -3.97 0.72
C PRO A 146 1.90 -3.28 1.18
N THR A 147 1.53 -2.14 0.58
CA THR A 147 0.24 -1.45 0.78
C THR A 147 -0.90 -2.23 0.14
N ASP A 148 -1.22 -3.39 0.68
CA ASP A 148 -2.19 -4.36 0.16
C ASP A 148 -3.50 -4.31 0.95
N ASN A 149 -4.60 -3.93 0.27
CA ASN A 149 -5.90 -3.75 0.91
C ASN A 149 -6.55 -5.07 1.35
N THR A 150 -6.27 -6.17 0.67
CA THR A 150 -6.79 -7.50 1.03
C THR A 150 -6.11 -8.01 2.29
N ILE A 151 -4.78 -7.92 2.34
CA ILE A 151 -4.01 -8.32 3.53
C ILE A 151 -4.35 -7.39 4.71
N MET A 152 -4.47 -6.07 4.47
CA MET A 152 -4.89 -5.11 5.51
C MET A 152 -6.22 -5.50 6.16
N THR A 153 -7.19 -5.91 5.36
CA THR A 153 -8.50 -6.36 5.85
C THR A 153 -8.38 -7.64 6.68
N ALA A 154 -7.44 -8.51 6.35
CA ALA A 154 -7.21 -9.78 7.04
C ALA A 154 -6.28 -9.65 8.26
N GLU A 155 -5.57 -8.53 8.46
CA GLU A 155 -4.50 -8.36 9.46
C GLU A 155 -4.91 -8.81 10.85
N LEU A 156 -6.08 -8.40 11.34
CA LEU A 156 -6.63 -8.80 12.64
C LEU A 156 -6.82 -10.32 12.80
N SER A 157 -6.79 -11.08 11.73
CA SER A 157 -6.93 -12.54 11.73
C SER A 157 -5.60 -13.30 11.62
N ILE A 158 -4.50 -12.61 11.34
CA ILE A 158 -3.19 -13.22 11.09
C ILE A 158 -2.10 -12.74 12.05
N TYR A 159 -2.19 -11.53 12.63
CA TYR A 159 -1.11 -10.95 13.44
C TYR A 159 -0.76 -11.83 14.66
N GLU A 160 -1.76 -12.39 15.37
CA GLU A 160 -1.49 -13.28 16.52
C GLU A 160 -0.74 -14.54 16.12
N LYS A 161 -0.99 -15.09 14.93
CA LYS A 161 -0.28 -16.27 14.41
C LYS A 161 1.21 -15.97 14.23
N PHE A 162 1.54 -14.79 13.69
CA PHE A 162 2.94 -14.37 13.53
C PHE A 162 3.60 -14.06 14.88
N ILE A 163 2.88 -13.45 15.83
CA ILE A 163 3.36 -13.26 17.20
C ILE A 163 3.69 -14.59 17.86
N ASP A 164 2.77 -15.56 17.84
CA ASP A 164 2.95 -16.87 18.46
C ASP A 164 4.11 -17.67 17.85
N ALA A 165 4.39 -17.44 16.55
CA ALA A 165 5.52 -18.02 15.85
C ALA A 165 6.83 -17.24 16.06
N GLY A 166 6.81 -16.06 16.68
CA GLY A 166 7.97 -15.17 16.83
C GLY A 166 8.47 -14.56 15.53
N ILE A 167 7.59 -14.44 14.52
CA ILE A 167 7.92 -13.94 13.18
C ILE A 167 7.44 -12.47 13.06
N PRO A 168 8.34 -11.49 12.91
CA PRO A 168 7.93 -10.09 12.73
C PRO A 168 7.30 -9.85 11.37
N HIS A 169 6.16 -9.13 11.36
CA HIS A 169 5.46 -8.72 10.15
C HIS A 169 5.76 -7.24 9.87
N TYR A 170 6.44 -6.98 8.75
CA TYR A 170 6.79 -5.64 8.23
C TYR A 170 5.86 -5.28 7.09
N THR A 171 5.37 -4.06 7.07
CA THR A 171 4.30 -3.67 6.16
C THR A 171 4.48 -2.28 5.57
N GLY A 172 3.81 -2.01 4.45
CA GLY A 172 3.90 -0.78 3.69
C GLY A 172 3.02 0.38 4.20
N ALA A 173 2.34 0.23 5.34
CA ALA A 173 1.52 1.29 5.92
C ALA A 173 1.44 1.20 7.44
N ASP A 174 1.29 2.33 8.12
CA ASP A 174 1.16 2.43 9.58
C ASP A 174 -0.10 1.74 10.12
N SER A 175 -1.17 1.73 9.34
CA SER A 175 -2.44 1.08 9.67
C SER A 175 -2.30 -0.41 9.99
N PHE A 176 -1.35 -1.12 9.37
CA PHE A 176 -1.06 -2.52 9.72
C PHE A 176 -0.48 -2.63 11.13
N ALA A 177 0.46 -1.75 11.51
CA ALA A 177 1.02 -1.75 12.86
C ALA A 177 -0.03 -1.42 13.92
N LEU A 178 -1.00 -0.55 13.61
CA LEU A 178 -2.14 -0.27 14.47
C LEU A 178 -3.07 -1.48 14.65
N ASN A 179 -3.05 -2.43 13.72
CA ASN A 179 -3.84 -3.66 13.74
C ASN A 179 -3.04 -4.93 14.10
N GLY A 180 -1.82 -4.78 14.61
CA GLY A 180 -1.07 -5.89 15.18
C GLY A 180 0.23 -6.26 14.48
N ALA A 181 0.49 -5.79 13.24
CA ALA A 181 1.79 -5.99 12.61
C ALA A 181 2.92 -5.36 13.43
N PHE A 182 4.15 -5.87 13.30
CA PHE A 182 5.30 -5.36 14.04
C PHE A 182 5.68 -3.93 13.63
N VAL A 183 5.83 -3.69 12.34
CA VAL A 183 6.19 -2.39 11.77
C VAL A 183 5.33 -2.08 10.56
N GLY A 184 4.78 -0.86 10.54
CA GLY A 184 4.26 -0.22 9.35
C GLY A 184 5.18 0.91 8.90
N TYR A 185 5.73 0.84 7.69
CA TYR A 185 6.51 1.92 7.11
C TYR A 185 5.69 2.58 6.00
N GLY A 186 5.25 3.80 6.22
CA GLY A 186 4.30 4.47 5.34
C GLY A 186 4.50 5.99 5.30
N VAL A 187 3.76 6.64 4.42
CA VAL A 187 3.65 8.10 4.36
C VAL A 187 2.80 8.61 5.52
N ASP A 188 2.91 9.89 5.84
CA ASP A 188 1.96 10.58 6.71
C ASP A 188 0.64 10.77 5.97
N TYR A 189 -0.35 9.89 6.23
CA TYR A 189 -1.66 9.94 5.56
C TYR A 189 -2.48 11.20 5.91
N ALA A 190 -2.22 11.86 7.03
CA ALA A 190 -2.85 13.15 7.32
C ALA A 190 -2.34 14.24 6.38
N ASN A 191 -1.02 14.29 6.16
CA ASN A 191 -0.41 15.20 5.19
C ASN A 191 -0.85 14.87 3.75
N LEU A 192 -0.88 13.58 3.39
CA LEU A 192 -1.36 13.12 2.08
C LEU A 192 -2.81 13.56 1.84
N GLY A 193 -3.70 13.37 2.82
CA GLY A 193 -5.09 13.78 2.73
C GLY A 193 -5.24 15.31 2.58
N GLN A 194 -4.41 16.10 3.26
CA GLN A 194 -4.41 17.55 3.10
C GLN A 194 -4.00 17.95 1.66
N LYS A 195 -2.96 17.32 1.11
CA LYS A 195 -2.54 17.55 -0.27
C LYS A 195 -3.60 17.14 -1.29
N THR A 196 -4.30 16.04 -1.05
CA THR A 196 -5.45 15.64 -1.87
C THR A 196 -6.53 16.73 -1.85
N ALA A 197 -6.83 17.29 -0.67
CA ALA A 197 -7.82 18.36 -0.54
C ALA A 197 -7.38 19.66 -1.25
N ASP A 198 -6.10 20.02 -1.17
CA ASP A 198 -5.54 21.16 -1.89
C ASP A 198 -5.72 20.99 -3.42
N MET A 199 -5.39 19.79 -3.96
CA MET A 199 -5.59 19.49 -5.39
C MET A 199 -7.05 19.56 -5.83
N ILE A 200 -7.98 19.09 -4.98
CA ILE A 200 -9.42 19.22 -5.24
C ILE A 200 -9.83 20.70 -5.32
N ALA A 201 -9.31 21.52 -4.41
CA ALA A 201 -9.58 22.97 -4.42
C ALA A 201 -9.01 23.64 -5.68
N ASP A 202 -7.80 23.32 -6.07
CA ASP A 202 -7.16 23.84 -7.30
C ASP A 202 -8.01 23.50 -8.55
N ILE A 203 -8.53 22.29 -8.64
CA ILE A 203 -9.37 21.86 -9.77
C ILE A 203 -10.74 22.55 -9.76
N LEU A 204 -11.43 22.57 -8.61
CA LEU A 204 -12.80 23.08 -8.53
C LEU A 204 -12.88 24.60 -8.46
N ILE A 205 -11.89 25.29 -7.85
CA ILE A 205 -11.91 26.73 -7.60
C ILE A 205 -11.06 27.47 -8.63
N ASP A 206 -9.83 26.96 -8.86
CA ASP A 206 -8.86 27.64 -9.73
C ASP A 206 -8.88 27.10 -11.17
N ASN A 207 -9.75 26.12 -11.46
CA ASN A 207 -9.91 25.48 -12.77
C ASN A 207 -8.61 24.84 -13.28
N ALA A 208 -7.80 24.27 -12.38
CA ALA A 208 -6.62 23.50 -12.78
C ALA A 208 -7.04 22.31 -13.65
N ASP A 209 -6.26 22.04 -14.69
CA ASP A 209 -6.51 20.93 -15.63
C ASP A 209 -5.92 19.63 -15.02
N PRO A 210 -6.74 18.63 -14.65
CA PRO A 210 -6.23 17.39 -14.05
C PRO A 210 -5.21 16.68 -14.91
N SER A 211 -5.36 16.76 -16.24
CA SER A 211 -4.43 16.11 -17.20
C SER A 211 -3.00 16.68 -17.18
N LYS A 212 -2.82 17.85 -16.57
CA LYS A 212 -1.55 18.58 -16.47
C LYS A 212 -1.12 18.83 -15.03
N THR A 213 -1.97 18.51 -14.06
CA THR A 213 -1.67 18.64 -12.64
C THR A 213 -0.87 17.40 -12.22
N ALA A 214 0.40 17.57 -11.90
CA ALA A 214 1.27 16.48 -11.51
C ALA A 214 0.70 15.69 -10.32
N VAL A 215 0.94 14.38 -10.31
CA VAL A 215 0.65 13.53 -9.15
C VAL A 215 1.59 13.94 -8.01
N GLU A 216 1.05 14.18 -6.83
CA GLU A 216 1.83 14.51 -5.66
C GLU A 216 2.40 13.23 -5.03
N THR A 217 3.71 13.24 -4.76
CA THR A 217 4.43 12.12 -4.16
C THR A 217 5.11 12.56 -2.86
N PHE A 218 5.45 11.59 -2.00
CA PHE A 218 6.03 11.85 -0.68
C PHE A 218 7.34 11.06 -0.52
N ASP A 219 8.36 11.70 0.05
CA ASP A 219 9.69 11.11 0.28
C ASP A 219 10.01 10.92 1.78
N ASN A 220 9.07 11.23 2.66
CA ASN A 220 9.22 11.26 4.11
C ASN A 220 8.54 10.07 4.82
N GLY A 221 8.89 8.85 4.44
CA GLY A 221 8.36 7.65 5.09
C GLY A 221 8.67 7.62 6.60
N THR A 222 7.67 7.19 7.37
CA THR A 222 7.76 7.04 8.82
C THR A 222 7.53 5.59 9.22
N ALA A 223 8.39 5.07 10.11
CA ALA A 223 8.19 3.74 10.69
C ALA A 223 7.35 3.85 11.97
N THR A 224 6.18 3.25 11.94
CA THR A 224 5.30 3.06 13.10
C THR A 224 5.51 1.67 13.68
N VAL A 225 5.94 1.58 14.93
CA VAL A 225 6.23 0.31 15.59
C VAL A 225 5.13 -0.03 16.58
N ASN A 226 4.55 -1.22 16.46
CA ASN A 226 3.67 -1.77 17.49
C ASN A 226 4.51 -2.29 18.66
N THR A 227 4.55 -1.54 19.75
CA THR A 227 5.39 -1.89 20.91
C THR A 227 4.92 -3.11 21.69
N GLU A 228 3.66 -3.48 21.58
CA GLU A 228 3.13 -4.72 22.20
C GLU A 228 3.55 -5.94 21.41
N THR A 229 3.41 -5.91 20.09
CA THR A 229 3.93 -6.94 19.19
C THR A 229 5.45 -7.06 19.29
N CYS A 230 6.17 -5.94 19.38
CA CYS A 230 7.60 -5.91 19.60
C CYS A 230 8.02 -6.69 20.86
N LYS A 231 7.31 -6.48 21.98
CA LYS A 231 7.56 -7.21 23.22
C LYS A 231 7.22 -8.69 23.13
N ALA A 232 6.09 -9.01 22.49
CA ALA A 232 5.60 -10.37 22.36
C ALA A 232 6.54 -11.25 21.49
N CYS A 233 7.06 -10.71 20.39
CA CYS A 233 8.04 -11.37 19.52
C CYS A 233 9.48 -11.32 20.08
N LEU A 234 9.70 -10.80 21.30
CA LEU A 234 11.04 -10.60 21.89
C LEU A 234 11.99 -9.74 21.02
N LEU A 235 11.43 -8.91 20.14
CA LEU A 235 12.16 -7.98 19.30
C LEU A 235 12.45 -6.71 20.11
N TYR A 236 13.47 -6.77 20.95
CA TYR A 236 13.90 -5.59 21.68
C TYR A 236 14.62 -4.64 20.73
N THR A 237 14.06 -3.46 20.53
CA THR A 237 14.87 -2.33 20.07
C THR A 237 15.92 -2.08 21.14
N SER A 238 17.19 -2.20 20.79
CA SER A 238 18.26 -1.78 21.69
C SER A 238 18.04 -0.36 22.18
N PRO A 239 18.28 -0.05 23.46
CA PRO A 239 18.08 1.27 24.02
C PRO A 239 18.89 2.35 23.30
#